data_0f4993629d103361ede663b3ef5a8121
#
_entry.id   0f4993629d103361ede663b3ef5a8121
#
_cell.length_a   1.000
_cell.length_b   1.000
_cell.length_c   1.000
_cell.angle_alpha   90.00
_cell.angle_beta   90.00
_cell.angle_gamma   90.00
#
_symmetry.space_group_name_H-M   'P 1'
#
loop_
_entity.id
_entity.type
_entity.pdbx_description
1 polymer ?
#
loop_
_entity_poly.entity_id
_entity_poly.type
_entity_poly.pdbx_seq_one_letter_code
_entity_poly.pdbx_strand_id
1 'polypeptide(L)'
;MSSARPRATPPLWRRMPWFDRGGRFSALKTLCLLALLAPALWLAWESFAGVLGARPLTALIHESGRWAVRFLLASLAVTPARVVLNWPRATLLRRMIGVAAAAYTLAHLVLYSADQNFRWFAIGAEIVARFYLAVGFLSLLGLSALAATSTDAMLARLGRNWKRLHRGVHVFTAFALLHFLLSLKANITEPVLMAGFFVWLEAWRLLAARHQGQVAALLALTLLAALATAAIEAGWYGFATHLDWHRVLAANWMPRYGLRPAVVVALVGLGVIIASRLRRLGGDGRRPRRFAPA
;
A
#
# COMPACT_ATOMS: atom_id res chain seq x y z
N MET A 1 18.97 -19.48 -44.66
CA MET A 1 19.07 -19.78 -43.21
C MET A 1 19.65 -18.54 -42.51
N SER A 2 18.78 -17.71 -41.93
CA SER A 2 19.19 -16.50 -41.22
C SER A 2 19.60 -16.90 -39.81
N SER A 3 20.86 -16.83 -39.47
CA SER A 3 21.42 -17.11 -38.14
C SER A 3 20.99 -15.95 -37.20
N ALA A 4 19.95 -16.13 -36.40
CA ALA A 4 19.60 -15.22 -35.34
C ALA A 4 20.76 -15.16 -34.32
N ARG A 5 21.52 -14.07 -34.32
CA ARG A 5 22.55 -13.79 -33.31
C ARG A 5 21.91 -13.85 -31.92
N PRO A 6 22.49 -14.61 -30.97
CA PRO A 6 21.98 -14.62 -29.59
C PRO A 6 22.03 -13.19 -29.04
N ARG A 7 20.89 -12.69 -28.56
CA ARG A 7 20.81 -11.38 -27.90
C ARG A 7 21.71 -11.41 -26.67
N ALA A 8 22.82 -10.67 -26.71
CA ALA A 8 23.71 -10.52 -25.58
C ALA A 8 22.92 -10.12 -24.33
N THR A 9 23.11 -10.85 -23.24
CA THR A 9 22.49 -10.52 -21.94
C THR A 9 22.97 -9.14 -21.53
N PRO A 10 22.07 -8.20 -21.22
CA PRO A 10 22.47 -6.85 -20.85
C PRO A 10 23.36 -6.91 -19.59
N PRO A 11 24.41 -6.09 -19.50
CA PRO A 11 25.32 -6.05 -18.36
C PRO A 11 24.56 -5.80 -17.06
N LEU A 12 25.03 -6.35 -15.93
CA LEU A 12 24.35 -6.33 -14.63
C LEU A 12 23.95 -4.92 -14.16
N TRP A 13 24.77 -3.91 -14.46
CA TRP A 13 24.47 -2.52 -14.09
C TRP A 13 23.18 -1.97 -14.75
N ARG A 14 22.81 -2.47 -15.93
CA ARG A 14 21.51 -2.10 -16.57
C ARG A 14 20.30 -2.72 -15.90
N ARG A 15 20.49 -3.65 -14.94
CA ARG A 15 19.41 -4.25 -14.15
C ARG A 15 19.11 -3.46 -12.87
N MET A 16 19.87 -2.43 -12.56
CA MET A 16 19.68 -1.60 -11.38
C MET A 16 18.30 -0.91 -11.38
N PRO A 17 17.66 -0.71 -10.21
CA PRO A 17 16.27 -0.26 -10.11
C PRO A 17 16.01 1.13 -10.70
N TRP A 18 17.04 1.96 -10.88
CA TRP A 18 16.94 3.30 -11.47
C TRP A 18 17.05 3.33 -13.00
N PHE A 19 17.30 2.20 -13.67
CA PHE A 19 17.24 2.13 -15.13
C PHE A 19 15.89 1.63 -15.61
N ASP A 20 15.46 2.09 -16.80
CA ASP A 20 14.30 1.53 -17.50
C ASP A 20 14.67 0.19 -18.19
N ARG A 21 13.68 -0.44 -18.83
CA ARG A 21 13.93 -1.70 -19.59
C ARG A 21 14.87 -1.52 -20.78
N GLY A 22 15.03 -0.30 -21.27
CA GLY A 22 15.97 0.06 -22.34
C GLY A 22 17.39 0.39 -21.84
N GLY A 23 17.64 0.32 -20.54
CA GLY A 23 18.93 0.67 -19.94
C GLY A 23 19.19 2.18 -19.86
N ARG A 24 18.15 3.02 -19.99
CA ARG A 24 18.25 4.48 -19.83
C ARG A 24 17.93 4.86 -18.39
N PHE A 25 18.63 5.86 -17.85
CA PHE A 25 18.35 6.41 -16.54
C PHE A 25 16.91 6.95 -16.46
N SER A 26 16.20 6.62 -15.38
CA SER A 26 14.82 7.02 -15.14
C SER A 26 14.71 7.80 -13.84
N ALA A 27 14.66 9.12 -13.93
CA ALA A 27 14.49 10.01 -12.77
C ALA A 27 13.26 9.63 -11.94
N LEU A 28 12.15 9.22 -12.59
CA LEU A 28 10.94 8.79 -11.89
C LEU A 28 11.17 7.56 -11.00
N LYS A 29 11.92 6.57 -11.49
CA LYS A 29 12.25 5.37 -10.72
C LYS A 29 13.24 5.69 -9.60
N THR A 30 14.22 6.54 -9.86
CA THR A 30 15.20 6.99 -8.85
C THR A 30 14.50 7.74 -7.72
N LEU A 31 13.63 8.70 -8.04
CA LEU A 31 12.85 9.43 -7.03
C LEU A 31 11.95 8.48 -6.22
N CYS A 32 11.31 7.53 -6.89
CA CYS A 32 10.53 6.50 -6.19
C CYS A 32 11.40 5.68 -5.24
N LEU A 33 12.59 5.22 -5.68
CA LEU A 33 13.50 4.46 -4.84
C LEU A 33 13.94 5.26 -3.62
N LEU A 34 14.33 6.53 -3.81
CA LEU A 34 14.70 7.42 -2.70
C LEU A 34 13.54 7.60 -1.72
N ALA A 35 12.32 7.81 -2.21
CA ALA A 35 11.14 7.92 -1.37
C ALA A 35 10.82 6.62 -0.60
N LEU A 36 11.11 5.46 -1.18
CA LEU A 36 10.93 4.16 -0.51
C LEU A 36 12.02 3.89 0.54
N LEU A 37 13.23 4.38 0.34
CA LEU A 37 14.34 4.23 1.29
C LEU A 37 14.30 5.29 2.41
N ALA A 38 13.74 6.46 2.16
CA ALA A 38 13.74 7.58 3.11
C ALA A 38 13.21 7.20 4.51
N PRO A 39 12.09 6.47 4.68
CA PRO A 39 11.63 6.07 6.01
C PRO A 39 12.61 5.15 6.74
N ALA A 40 13.24 4.20 6.04
CA ALA A 40 14.22 3.31 6.67
C ALA A 40 15.47 4.07 7.12
N LEU A 41 15.95 5.00 6.29
CA LEU A 41 17.09 5.85 6.63
C LEU A 41 16.76 6.78 7.81
N TRP A 42 15.54 7.31 7.84
CA TRP A 42 15.07 8.14 8.94
C TRP A 42 15.00 7.33 10.25
N LEU A 43 14.40 6.14 10.24
CA LEU A 43 14.32 5.26 11.41
C LEU A 43 15.72 4.81 11.89
N ALA A 44 16.64 4.55 10.97
CA ALA A 44 18.01 4.25 11.31
C ALA A 44 18.68 5.43 12.01
N TRP A 45 18.52 6.64 11.47
CA TRP A 45 19.04 7.85 12.09
C TRP A 45 18.44 8.09 13.48
N GLU A 46 17.12 7.97 13.67
CA GLU A 46 16.47 8.10 14.99
C GLU A 46 17.00 7.08 16.00
N SER A 47 17.27 5.83 15.52
CA SER A 47 17.85 4.78 16.34
C SER A 47 19.27 5.13 16.81
N PHE A 48 20.12 5.62 15.90
CA PHE A 48 21.49 6.04 16.23
C PHE A 48 21.52 7.31 17.09
N ALA A 49 20.59 8.24 16.88
CA ALA A 49 20.48 9.47 17.67
C ALA A 49 19.87 9.25 19.07
N GLY A 50 19.35 8.04 19.37
CA GLY A 50 18.76 7.73 20.66
C GLY A 50 17.43 8.43 20.94
N VAL A 51 16.73 8.94 19.93
CA VAL A 51 15.48 9.73 20.09
C VAL A 51 14.20 8.87 20.07
N LEU A 52 14.32 7.55 19.90
CA LEU A 52 13.17 6.62 19.87
C LEU A 52 12.49 6.36 21.24
N GLY A 53 12.97 7.03 22.31
CA GLY A 53 12.39 6.91 23.63
C GLY A 53 12.79 5.63 24.38
N ALA A 54 12.03 5.28 25.43
CA ALA A 54 12.39 4.22 26.37
C ALA A 54 12.33 2.78 25.80
N ARG A 55 11.61 2.58 24.69
CA ARG A 55 11.46 1.27 24.02
C ARG A 55 11.75 1.38 22.54
N PRO A 56 13.01 1.51 22.14
CA PRO A 56 13.38 1.79 20.75
C PRO A 56 12.97 0.67 19.78
N LEU A 57 13.12 -0.60 20.17
CA LEU A 57 12.69 -1.73 19.33
C LEU A 57 11.17 -1.72 19.09
N THR A 58 10.38 -1.45 20.12
CA THR A 58 8.91 -1.35 19.99
C THR A 58 8.53 -0.22 19.01
N ALA A 59 9.20 0.94 19.08
CA ALA A 59 8.97 2.04 18.15
C ALA A 59 9.32 1.64 16.70
N LEU A 60 10.48 1.01 16.50
CA LEU A 60 10.91 0.52 15.18
C LEU A 60 9.95 -0.54 14.60
N ILE A 61 9.46 -1.46 15.45
CA ILE A 61 8.45 -2.45 15.04
C ILE A 61 7.19 -1.74 14.54
N HIS A 62 6.66 -0.79 15.32
CA HIS A 62 5.44 -0.08 14.91
C HIS A 62 5.64 0.71 13.62
N GLU A 63 6.73 1.49 13.51
CA GLU A 63 6.97 2.32 12.34
C GLU A 63 7.24 1.49 11.07
N SER A 64 8.03 0.42 11.16
CA SER A 64 8.25 -0.48 10.02
C SER A 64 6.95 -1.10 9.52
N GLY A 65 6.06 -1.53 10.44
CA GLY A 65 4.74 -2.05 10.09
C GLY A 65 3.83 -1.00 9.44
N ARG A 66 3.81 0.24 9.96
CA ARG A 66 3.07 1.36 9.36
C ARG A 66 3.52 1.65 7.92
N TRP A 67 4.84 1.71 7.68
CA TRP A 67 5.37 1.94 6.34
C TRP A 67 5.08 0.78 5.40
N ALA A 68 5.10 -0.47 5.87
CA ALA A 68 4.68 -1.62 5.08
C ALA A 68 3.25 -1.46 4.55
N VAL A 69 2.29 -1.11 5.43
CA VAL A 69 0.88 -0.90 5.05
C VAL A 69 0.73 0.30 4.11
N ARG A 70 1.40 1.43 4.38
CA ARG A 70 1.39 2.60 3.50
C ARG A 70 1.87 2.27 2.09
N PHE A 71 2.95 1.49 1.95
CA PHE A 71 3.46 1.07 0.65
C PHE A 71 2.56 0.02 -0.03
N LEU A 72 1.91 -0.87 0.72
CA LEU A 72 0.89 -1.75 0.16
C LEU A 72 -0.24 -0.94 -0.49
N LEU A 73 -0.81 0.00 0.23
CA LEU A 73 -1.87 0.87 -0.29
C LEU A 73 -1.39 1.72 -1.47
N ALA A 74 -0.17 2.27 -1.41
CA ALA A 74 0.43 3.00 -2.52
C ALA A 74 0.59 2.11 -3.77
N SER A 75 1.01 0.84 -3.61
CA SER A 75 1.08 -0.14 -4.69
C SER A 75 -0.29 -0.42 -5.31
N LEU A 76 -1.34 -0.54 -4.48
CA LEU A 76 -2.71 -0.71 -4.94
C LEU A 76 -3.25 0.55 -5.63
N ALA A 77 -2.86 1.73 -5.18
CA ALA A 77 -3.28 3.02 -5.75
C ALA A 77 -2.71 3.29 -7.17
N VAL A 78 -1.64 2.60 -7.58
CA VAL A 78 -1.04 2.77 -8.91
C VAL A 78 -2.04 2.55 -10.05
N THR A 79 -2.93 1.57 -9.93
CA THR A 79 -3.93 1.27 -10.98
C THR A 79 -5.01 2.37 -11.09
N PRO A 80 -5.66 2.80 -10.00
CA PRO A 80 -6.53 3.97 -10.02
C PRO A 80 -5.81 5.23 -10.51
N ALA A 81 -4.60 5.50 -10.05
CA ALA A 81 -3.84 6.68 -10.45
C ALA A 81 -3.61 6.72 -11.98
N ARG A 82 -3.32 5.57 -12.60
CA ARG A 82 -3.19 5.47 -14.05
C ARG A 82 -4.46 5.92 -14.78
N VAL A 83 -5.63 5.50 -14.30
CA VAL A 83 -6.92 5.75 -14.97
C VAL A 83 -7.49 7.11 -14.60
N VAL A 84 -7.60 7.39 -13.29
CA VAL A 84 -8.24 8.60 -12.76
C VAL A 84 -7.42 9.84 -13.06
N LEU A 85 -6.10 9.77 -12.83
CA LEU A 85 -5.17 10.89 -13.05
C LEU A 85 -4.54 10.90 -14.44
N ASN A 86 -4.93 9.98 -15.34
CA ASN A 86 -4.31 9.83 -16.66
C ASN A 86 -2.77 9.79 -16.59
N TRP A 87 -2.23 8.93 -15.71
CA TRP A 87 -0.79 8.81 -15.47
C TRP A 87 -0.23 7.43 -15.84
N PRO A 88 -0.03 7.11 -17.13
CA PRO A 88 0.42 5.79 -17.58
C PRO A 88 1.76 5.34 -16.98
N ARG A 89 2.67 6.30 -16.73
CA ARG A 89 4.00 6.04 -16.18
C ARG A 89 3.97 5.52 -14.74
N ALA A 90 2.87 5.71 -13.99
CA ALA A 90 2.72 5.18 -12.63
C ALA A 90 2.90 3.68 -12.57
N THR A 91 2.51 2.94 -13.62
CA THR A 91 2.65 1.47 -13.68
C THR A 91 4.09 0.98 -13.57
N LEU A 92 5.07 1.81 -13.94
CA LEU A 92 6.50 1.49 -13.82
C LEU A 92 6.95 1.37 -12.35
N LEU A 93 6.23 2.02 -11.44
CA LEU A 93 6.55 2.09 -10.01
C LEU A 93 5.94 0.94 -9.21
N ARG A 94 4.86 0.32 -9.71
CA ARG A 94 4.07 -0.67 -8.95
C ARG A 94 4.90 -1.79 -8.37
N ARG A 95 5.82 -2.36 -9.16
CA ARG A 95 6.69 -3.45 -8.73
C ARG A 95 7.65 -3.01 -7.63
N MET A 96 8.26 -1.84 -7.78
CA MET A 96 9.20 -1.29 -6.78
C MET A 96 8.50 -1.06 -5.45
N ILE A 97 7.33 -0.43 -5.48
CA ILE A 97 6.53 -0.14 -4.27
C ILE A 97 6.09 -1.45 -3.60
N GLY A 98 5.61 -2.43 -4.38
CA GLY A 98 5.17 -3.73 -3.83
C GLY A 98 6.31 -4.54 -3.20
N VAL A 99 7.50 -4.54 -3.82
CA VAL A 99 8.69 -5.20 -3.25
C VAL A 99 9.17 -4.47 -1.99
N ALA A 100 9.14 -3.13 -1.98
CA ALA A 100 9.46 -2.36 -0.78
C ALA A 100 8.49 -2.66 0.37
N ALA A 101 7.19 -2.75 0.11
CA ALA A 101 6.21 -3.14 1.12
C ALA A 101 6.56 -4.49 1.76
N ALA A 102 6.90 -5.50 0.95
CA ALA A 102 7.33 -6.80 1.45
C ALA A 102 8.65 -6.71 2.25
N ALA A 103 9.61 -5.89 1.81
CA ALA A 103 10.88 -5.68 2.53
C ALA A 103 10.64 -5.07 3.91
N TYR A 104 9.75 -4.06 4.02
CA TYR A 104 9.37 -3.49 5.32
C TYR A 104 8.61 -4.48 6.19
N THR A 105 7.77 -5.35 5.61
CA THR A 105 7.08 -6.42 6.35
C THR A 105 8.08 -7.44 6.90
N LEU A 106 9.11 -7.80 6.14
CA LEU A 106 10.19 -8.68 6.61
C LEU A 106 11.05 -8.00 7.69
N ALA A 107 11.40 -6.73 7.51
CA ALA A 107 12.11 -5.95 8.53
C ALA A 107 11.30 -5.86 9.83
N HIS A 108 9.98 -5.68 9.75
CA HIS A 108 9.07 -5.71 10.90
C HIS A 108 9.16 -7.04 11.66
N LEU A 109 9.16 -8.18 10.96
CA LEU A 109 9.33 -9.50 11.60
C LEU A 109 10.71 -9.65 12.25
N VAL A 110 11.78 -9.20 11.57
CA VAL A 110 13.14 -9.27 12.14
C VAL A 110 13.24 -8.43 13.41
N LEU A 111 12.70 -7.21 13.40
CA LEU A 111 12.68 -6.33 14.58
C LEU A 111 11.85 -6.94 15.72
N TYR A 112 10.68 -7.53 15.42
CA TYR A 112 9.89 -8.26 16.41
C TYR A 112 10.67 -9.44 16.97
N SER A 113 11.38 -10.18 16.13
CA SER A 113 12.20 -11.31 16.57
C SER A 113 13.36 -10.86 17.46
N ALA A 114 13.98 -9.73 17.16
CA ALA A 114 15.02 -9.12 17.99
C ALA A 114 14.47 -8.69 19.36
N ASP A 115 13.28 -8.09 19.41
CA ASP A 115 12.59 -7.73 20.66
C ASP A 115 12.30 -8.95 21.54
N GLN A 116 12.03 -10.11 20.90
CA GLN A 116 11.85 -11.40 21.59
C GLN A 116 13.16 -12.19 21.76
N ASN A 117 14.34 -11.54 21.61
CA ASN A 117 15.66 -12.17 21.72
C ASN A 117 15.82 -13.42 20.82
N PHE A 118 15.21 -13.43 19.64
CA PHE A 118 15.23 -14.52 18.65
C PHE A 118 14.80 -15.89 19.22
N ARG A 119 13.88 -15.90 20.20
CA ARG A 119 13.33 -17.11 20.79
C ARG A 119 12.29 -17.74 19.86
N TRP A 120 12.74 -18.37 18.78
CA TRP A 120 11.91 -18.83 17.66
C TRP A 120 10.74 -19.73 18.07
N PHE A 121 10.95 -20.64 19.04
CA PHE A 121 9.86 -21.50 19.55
C PHE A 121 8.79 -20.69 20.30
N ALA A 122 9.19 -19.73 21.10
CA ALA A 122 8.26 -18.85 21.81
C ALA A 122 7.50 -17.95 20.81
N ILE A 123 8.20 -17.39 19.82
CA ILE A 123 7.59 -16.59 18.74
C ILE A 123 6.57 -17.43 17.98
N GLY A 124 6.92 -18.65 17.58
CA GLY A 124 5.99 -19.55 16.89
C GLY A 124 4.76 -19.90 17.73
N ALA A 125 4.94 -20.20 19.02
CA ALA A 125 3.85 -20.45 19.94
C ALA A 125 2.94 -19.22 20.12
N GLU A 126 3.49 -18.01 20.24
CA GLU A 126 2.72 -16.77 20.29
C GLU A 126 1.93 -16.50 19.01
N ILE A 127 2.54 -16.72 17.83
CA ILE A 127 1.85 -16.55 16.54
C ILE A 127 0.62 -17.46 16.47
N VAL A 128 0.73 -18.72 16.94
CA VAL A 128 -0.40 -19.65 16.92
C VAL A 128 -1.45 -19.30 17.99
N ALA A 129 -1.00 -18.88 19.18
CA ALA A 129 -1.89 -18.60 20.30
C ALA A 129 -2.68 -17.27 20.15
N ARG A 130 -2.13 -16.30 19.42
CA ARG A 130 -2.72 -14.96 19.29
C ARG A 130 -3.25 -14.72 17.90
N PHE A 131 -4.56 -14.66 17.76
CA PHE A 131 -5.24 -14.49 16.48
C PHE A 131 -4.68 -13.34 15.63
N TYR A 132 -4.43 -12.18 16.22
CA TYR A 132 -3.90 -11.04 15.46
C TYR A 132 -2.48 -11.29 14.91
N LEU A 133 -1.62 -12.02 15.63
CA LEU A 133 -0.29 -12.41 15.16
C LEU A 133 -0.39 -13.44 14.03
N ALA A 134 -1.30 -14.41 14.14
CA ALA A 134 -1.53 -15.39 13.09
C ALA A 134 -1.97 -14.73 11.77
N VAL A 135 -2.90 -13.76 11.84
CA VAL A 135 -3.35 -12.98 10.66
C VAL A 135 -2.21 -12.17 10.05
N GLY A 136 -1.39 -11.51 10.90
CA GLY A 136 -0.20 -10.79 10.44
C GLY A 136 0.82 -11.69 9.77
N PHE A 137 1.05 -12.87 10.33
CA PHE A 137 1.98 -13.87 9.78
C PHE A 137 1.50 -14.43 8.44
N LEU A 138 0.20 -14.71 8.27
CA LEU A 138 -0.38 -15.09 6.99
C LEU A 138 -0.20 -14.00 5.93
N SER A 139 -0.40 -12.74 6.31
CA SER A 139 -0.10 -11.61 5.43
C SER A 139 1.37 -11.58 5.01
N LEU A 140 2.28 -11.73 5.97
CA LEU A 140 3.73 -11.75 5.73
C LEU A 140 4.12 -12.88 4.75
N LEU A 141 3.64 -14.11 4.97
CA LEU A 141 3.90 -15.24 4.08
C LEU A 141 3.42 -14.95 2.66
N GLY A 142 2.19 -14.45 2.53
CA GLY A 142 1.62 -14.10 1.24
C GLY A 142 2.40 -13.02 0.53
N LEU A 143 2.74 -11.92 1.22
CA LEU A 143 3.54 -10.82 0.65
C LEU A 143 4.95 -11.25 0.28
N SER A 144 5.58 -12.13 1.06
CA SER A 144 6.89 -12.72 0.75
C SER A 144 6.83 -13.57 -0.52
N ALA A 145 5.79 -14.39 -0.68
CA ALA A 145 5.57 -15.17 -1.90
C ALA A 145 5.37 -14.27 -3.13
N LEU A 146 4.59 -13.16 -2.98
CA LEU A 146 4.41 -12.20 -4.06
C LEU A 146 5.73 -11.48 -4.41
N ALA A 147 6.54 -11.12 -3.42
CA ALA A 147 7.83 -10.49 -3.65
C ALA A 147 8.82 -11.44 -4.34
N ALA A 148 8.94 -12.68 -3.88
CA ALA A 148 9.78 -13.71 -4.47
C ALA A 148 9.42 -13.99 -5.94
N THR A 149 8.13 -13.91 -6.27
CA THR A 149 7.62 -14.10 -7.64
C THR A 149 7.58 -12.81 -8.47
N SER A 150 8.07 -11.70 -7.95
CA SER A 150 8.11 -10.40 -8.63
C SER A 150 9.35 -10.20 -9.52
N THR A 151 10.02 -11.26 -9.98
CA THR A 151 11.14 -11.21 -10.92
C THR A 151 10.68 -11.45 -12.36
N ASP A 152 11.47 -10.99 -13.36
CA ASP A 152 11.12 -11.22 -14.77
C ASP A 152 11.20 -12.71 -15.13
N ALA A 153 12.11 -13.45 -14.50
CA ALA A 153 12.22 -14.90 -14.65
C ALA A 153 10.96 -15.62 -14.14
N MET A 154 10.47 -15.23 -12.96
CA MET A 154 9.24 -15.80 -12.40
C MET A 154 7.99 -15.41 -13.19
N LEU A 155 7.94 -14.19 -13.72
CA LEU A 155 6.87 -13.75 -14.61
C LEU A 155 6.80 -14.63 -15.87
N ALA A 156 7.96 -14.91 -16.49
CA ALA A 156 8.07 -15.79 -17.64
C ALA A 156 7.69 -17.25 -17.30
N ARG A 157 8.17 -17.76 -16.14
CA ARG A 157 7.93 -19.14 -15.69
C ARG A 157 6.45 -19.39 -15.32
N LEU A 158 5.81 -18.47 -14.60
CA LEU A 158 4.43 -18.62 -14.13
C LEU A 158 3.38 -18.24 -15.17
N GLY A 159 3.72 -17.42 -16.16
CA GLY A 159 2.80 -17.00 -17.24
C GLY A 159 1.47 -16.46 -16.71
N ARG A 160 0.35 -17.08 -17.11
CA ARG A 160 -1.01 -16.66 -16.68
C ARG A 160 -1.23 -16.82 -15.18
N ASN A 161 -0.60 -17.81 -14.54
CA ASN A 161 -0.74 -18.06 -13.10
C ASN A 161 -0.12 -16.95 -12.26
N TRP A 162 0.86 -16.23 -12.78
CA TRP A 162 1.42 -15.05 -12.14
C TRP A 162 0.34 -14.01 -11.79
N LYS A 163 -0.55 -13.71 -12.73
CA LYS A 163 -1.65 -12.77 -12.49
C LYS A 163 -2.64 -13.26 -11.44
N ARG A 164 -2.89 -14.59 -11.38
CA ARG A 164 -3.78 -15.20 -10.37
C ARG A 164 -3.17 -15.09 -9.00
N LEU A 165 -1.89 -15.42 -8.85
CA LEU A 165 -1.14 -15.30 -7.59
C LEU A 165 -1.11 -13.85 -7.10
N HIS A 166 -0.76 -12.90 -7.99
CA HIS A 166 -0.63 -11.49 -7.61
C HIS A 166 -1.96 -10.79 -7.31
N ARG A 167 -3.11 -11.39 -7.65
CA ARG A 167 -4.41 -10.94 -7.11
C ARG A 167 -4.54 -11.18 -5.62
N GLY A 168 -3.80 -12.13 -5.05
CA GLY A 168 -3.73 -12.34 -3.60
C GLY A 168 -3.29 -11.12 -2.81
N VAL A 169 -2.64 -10.12 -3.44
CA VAL A 169 -2.25 -8.87 -2.76
C VAL A 169 -3.43 -8.19 -2.06
N HIS A 170 -4.64 -8.27 -2.60
CA HIS A 170 -5.84 -7.68 -2.01
C HIS A 170 -6.20 -8.35 -0.69
N VAL A 171 -6.15 -9.68 -0.64
CA VAL A 171 -6.42 -10.47 0.56
C VAL A 171 -5.33 -10.24 1.61
N PHE A 172 -4.06 -10.27 1.20
CA PHE A 172 -2.94 -10.07 2.12
C PHE A 172 -2.90 -8.63 2.67
N THR A 173 -3.32 -7.64 1.88
CA THR A 173 -3.49 -6.26 2.39
C THR A 173 -4.62 -6.18 3.40
N ALA A 174 -5.75 -6.85 3.18
CA ALA A 174 -6.84 -6.93 4.15
C ALA A 174 -6.36 -7.57 5.47
N PHE A 175 -5.58 -8.65 5.41
CA PHE A 175 -4.98 -9.28 6.60
C PHE A 175 -3.98 -8.34 7.30
N ALA A 176 -3.14 -7.62 6.56
CA ALA A 176 -2.22 -6.64 7.14
C ALA A 176 -2.97 -5.53 7.88
N LEU A 177 -4.06 -5.01 7.30
CA LEU A 177 -4.91 -4.00 7.92
C LEU A 177 -5.62 -4.52 9.16
N LEU A 178 -6.16 -5.74 9.10
CA LEU A 178 -6.80 -6.38 10.26
C LEU A 178 -5.79 -6.61 11.38
N HIS A 179 -4.59 -7.11 11.06
CA HIS A 179 -3.50 -7.23 12.03
C HIS A 179 -3.16 -5.87 12.65
N PHE A 180 -3.02 -4.83 11.85
CA PHE A 180 -2.71 -3.48 12.30
C PHE A 180 -3.79 -2.94 13.24
N LEU A 181 -5.06 -3.11 12.89
CA LEU A 181 -6.19 -2.69 13.72
C LEU A 181 -6.21 -3.43 15.07
N LEU A 182 -6.01 -4.75 15.04
CA LEU A 182 -6.05 -5.60 16.25
C LEU A 182 -4.81 -5.43 17.14
N SER A 183 -3.68 -4.97 16.60
CA SER A 183 -2.44 -4.75 17.35
C SER A 183 -2.46 -3.49 18.21
N LEU A 184 -3.33 -2.52 17.90
CA LEU A 184 -3.44 -1.26 18.63
C LEU A 184 -4.66 -1.28 19.57
N LYS A 185 -4.43 -1.00 20.87
CA LYS A 185 -5.49 -1.04 21.87
C LYS A 185 -6.22 0.30 22.06
N ALA A 186 -5.50 1.41 21.97
CA ALA A 186 -6.01 2.72 22.37
C ALA A 186 -6.19 3.69 21.20
N ASN A 187 -5.20 3.86 20.33
CA ASN A 187 -5.28 4.81 19.22
C ASN A 187 -5.33 4.07 17.88
N ILE A 188 -6.53 3.88 17.37
CA ILE A 188 -6.78 3.21 16.09
C ILE A 188 -6.96 4.17 14.92
N THR A 189 -6.65 5.44 15.10
CA THR A 189 -6.86 6.49 14.07
C THR A 189 -6.18 6.11 12.75
N GLU A 190 -4.93 5.69 12.80
CA GLU A 190 -4.17 5.36 11.59
C GLU A 190 -4.65 4.06 10.91
N PRO A 191 -4.83 2.91 11.59
CA PRO A 191 -5.36 1.72 10.92
C PRO A 191 -6.75 1.92 10.34
N VAL A 192 -7.62 2.68 11.00
CA VAL A 192 -8.95 3.04 10.46
C VAL A 192 -8.82 3.90 9.21
N LEU A 193 -7.94 4.89 9.20
CA LEU A 193 -7.64 5.71 8.03
C LEU A 193 -7.15 4.85 6.86
N MET A 194 -6.20 3.94 7.11
CA MET A 194 -5.66 3.04 6.09
C MET A 194 -6.74 2.07 5.57
N ALA A 195 -7.62 1.57 6.45
CA ALA A 195 -8.77 0.76 6.07
C ALA A 195 -9.74 1.54 5.18
N GLY A 196 -9.99 2.81 5.47
CA GLY A 196 -10.81 3.69 4.64
C GLY A 196 -10.24 3.87 3.23
N PHE A 197 -8.93 4.10 3.11
CA PHE A 197 -8.27 4.13 1.79
C PHE A 197 -8.34 2.79 1.08
N PHE A 198 -8.18 1.69 1.79
CA PHE A 198 -8.32 0.35 1.19
C PHE A 198 -9.74 0.13 0.65
N VAL A 199 -10.78 0.49 1.42
CA VAL A 199 -12.18 0.43 0.97
C VAL A 199 -12.37 1.25 -0.30
N TRP A 200 -11.84 2.48 -0.36
CA TRP A 200 -11.90 3.32 -1.55
C TRP A 200 -11.25 2.64 -2.77
N LEU A 201 -10.06 2.08 -2.57
CA LEU A 201 -9.29 1.42 -3.64
C LEU A 201 -9.98 0.15 -4.16
N GLU A 202 -10.55 -0.66 -3.27
CA GLU A 202 -11.23 -1.90 -3.68
C GLU A 202 -12.60 -1.62 -4.32
N ALA A 203 -13.38 -0.72 -3.74
CA ALA A 203 -14.67 -0.33 -4.30
C ALA A 203 -14.51 0.33 -5.69
N TRP A 204 -13.41 1.11 -5.91
CA TRP A 204 -13.09 1.64 -7.24
C TRP A 204 -12.91 0.51 -8.27
N ARG A 205 -12.33 -0.62 -7.89
CA ARG A 205 -12.13 -1.78 -8.79
C ARG A 205 -13.44 -2.49 -9.16
N LEU A 206 -14.46 -2.36 -8.33
CA LEU A 206 -15.79 -2.91 -8.59
C LEU A 206 -16.58 -2.05 -9.58
N LEU A 207 -16.19 -0.81 -9.80
CA LEU A 207 -16.84 0.04 -10.80
C LEU A 207 -16.62 -0.51 -12.22
N ALA A 208 -17.68 -0.52 -13.02
CA ALA A 208 -17.54 -0.78 -14.45
C ALA A 208 -16.55 0.21 -15.09
N ALA A 209 -15.74 -0.27 -16.07
CA ALA A 209 -14.65 0.52 -16.65
C ALA A 209 -15.09 1.90 -17.16
N ARG A 210 -16.33 2.01 -17.69
CA ARG A 210 -16.94 3.28 -18.14
C ARG A 210 -17.12 4.32 -17.02
N HIS A 211 -17.23 3.88 -15.77
CA HIS A 211 -17.49 4.75 -14.61
C HIS A 211 -16.23 5.12 -13.82
N GLN A 212 -15.13 4.38 -14.00
CA GLN A 212 -13.89 4.52 -13.23
C GLN A 212 -13.23 5.91 -13.29
N GLY A 213 -13.58 6.74 -14.27
CA GLY A 213 -13.09 8.12 -14.41
C GLY A 213 -14.18 9.18 -14.34
N GLN A 214 -15.45 8.81 -14.07
CA GLN A 214 -16.57 9.74 -13.98
C GLN A 214 -16.60 10.40 -12.60
N VAL A 215 -16.82 11.73 -12.57
CA VAL A 215 -16.82 12.49 -11.31
C VAL A 215 -17.92 12.04 -10.38
N ALA A 216 -19.14 11.83 -10.90
CA ALA A 216 -20.26 11.38 -10.06
C ALA A 216 -19.97 10.02 -9.38
N ALA A 217 -19.37 9.07 -10.12
CA ALA A 217 -18.97 7.78 -9.55
C ALA A 217 -17.85 7.93 -8.51
N LEU A 218 -16.88 8.80 -8.75
CA LEU A 218 -15.79 9.06 -7.79
C LEU A 218 -16.31 9.80 -6.53
N LEU A 219 -17.28 10.71 -6.66
CA LEU A 219 -17.93 11.36 -5.51
C LEU A 219 -18.71 10.35 -4.68
N ALA A 220 -19.56 9.52 -5.31
CA ALA A 220 -20.32 8.47 -4.62
C ALA A 220 -19.37 7.49 -3.90
N LEU A 221 -18.28 7.09 -4.56
CA LEU A 221 -17.26 6.23 -4.00
C LEU A 221 -16.55 6.86 -2.80
N THR A 222 -16.22 8.14 -2.89
CA THR A 222 -15.57 8.90 -1.80
C THR A 222 -16.50 9.01 -0.59
N LEU A 223 -17.79 9.29 -0.80
CA LEU A 223 -18.78 9.30 0.25
C LEU A 223 -18.93 7.93 0.90
N LEU A 224 -19.06 6.88 0.09
CA LEU A 224 -19.16 5.49 0.58
C LEU A 224 -17.95 5.12 1.44
N ALA A 225 -16.73 5.42 0.98
CA ALA A 225 -15.52 5.11 1.71
C ALA A 225 -15.40 5.91 3.02
N ALA A 226 -15.81 7.18 3.02
CA ALA A 226 -15.84 8.00 4.23
C ALA A 226 -16.85 7.45 5.26
N LEU A 227 -18.07 7.09 4.83
CA LEU A 227 -19.09 6.49 5.68
C LEU A 227 -18.63 5.13 6.23
N ALA A 228 -18.03 4.28 5.38
CA ALA A 228 -17.46 3.00 5.80
C ALA A 228 -16.33 3.20 6.83
N THR A 229 -15.50 4.22 6.65
CA THR A 229 -14.43 4.57 7.61
C THR A 229 -15.00 4.95 8.96
N ALA A 230 -16.03 5.82 8.99
CA ALA A 230 -16.72 6.20 10.22
C ALA A 230 -17.40 5.00 10.89
N ALA A 231 -18.00 4.10 10.11
CA ALA A 231 -18.62 2.88 10.62
C ALA A 231 -17.60 1.91 11.21
N ILE A 232 -16.43 1.72 10.56
CA ILE A 232 -15.34 0.89 11.09
C ILE A 232 -14.86 1.45 12.42
N GLU A 233 -14.67 2.78 12.53
CA GLU A 233 -14.23 3.42 13.75
C GLU A 233 -15.27 3.27 14.88
N ALA A 234 -16.53 3.56 14.60
CA ALA A 234 -17.61 3.44 15.58
C ALA A 234 -17.82 2.00 16.02
N GLY A 235 -17.78 1.06 15.06
CA GLY A 235 -17.88 -0.37 15.35
C GLY A 235 -16.76 -0.87 16.25
N TRP A 236 -15.50 -0.47 15.97
CA TRP A 236 -14.36 -0.85 16.80
C TRP A 236 -14.52 -0.35 18.24
N TYR A 237 -14.78 0.95 18.43
CA TYR A 237 -14.91 1.50 19.78
C TYR A 237 -16.14 0.94 20.51
N GLY A 238 -17.24 0.72 19.82
CA GLY A 238 -18.43 0.08 20.40
C GLY A 238 -18.17 -1.34 20.86
N PHE A 239 -17.45 -2.14 20.03
CA PHE A 239 -17.17 -3.54 20.33
C PHE A 239 -16.03 -3.72 21.33
N ALA A 240 -14.90 -3.02 21.14
CA ALA A 240 -13.67 -3.23 21.89
C ALA A 240 -13.61 -2.45 23.21
N THR A 241 -14.30 -1.32 23.32
CA THR A 241 -14.23 -0.44 24.49
C THR A 241 -15.59 -0.17 25.13
N HIS A 242 -16.68 -0.73 24.59
CA HIS A 242 -18.06 -0.53 25.03
C HIS A 242 -18.50 0.95 25.04
N LEU A 243 -17.79 1.82 24.30
CA LEU A 243 -18.22 3.18 24.11
C LEU A 243 -19.50 3.21 23.25
N ASP A 244 -20.39 4.16 23.56
CA ASP A 244 -21.57 4.40 22.72
C ASP A 244 -21.15 4.74 21.28
N TRP A 245 -21.39 3.81 20.37
CA TRP A 245 -21.04 3.97 18.95
C TRP A 245 -21.71 5.16 18.28
N HIS A 246 -22.90 5.58 18.76
CA HIS A 246 -23.55 6.79 18.26
C HIS A 246 -22.74 8.04 18.55
N ARG A 247 -22.14 8.14 19.74
CA ARG A 247 -21.23 9.25 20.11
C ARG A 247 -19.97 9.25 19.29
N VAL A 248 -19.37 8.06 19.04
CA VAL A 248 -18.18 7.94 18.19
C VAL A 248 -18.52 8.34 16.75
N LEU A 249 -19.65 7.90 16.23
CA LEU A 249 -20.11 8.26 14.89
C LEU A 249 -20.35 9.79 14.77
N ALA A 250 -21.03 10.39 15.75
CA ALA A 250 -21.27 11.83 15.80
C ALA A 250 -19.96 12.63 15.89
N ALA A 251 -18.94 12.11 16.61
CA ALA A 251 -17.64 12.76 16.75
C ALA A 251 -16.91 12.95 15.40
N ASN A 252 -17.21 12.12 14.40
CA ASN A 252 -16.62 12.24 13.06
C ASN A 252 -16.99 13.57 12.37
N TRP A 253 -18.10 14.19 12.76
CA TRP A 253 -18.62 15.43 12.17
C TRP A 253 -18.37 16.67 13.03
N MET A 254 -17.69 16.50 14.19
CA MET A 254 -17.45 17.59 15.13
C MET A 254 -16.01 18.11 15.02
N PRO A 255 -15.78 19.36 14.53
CA PRO A 255 -14.44 19.94 14.34
C PRO A 255 -13.57 19.98 15.61
N ARG A 256 -14.21 20.03 16.78
CA ARG A 256 -13.52 20.06 18.09
C ARG A 256 -12.62 18.85 18.36
N TYR A 257 -12.86 17.72 17.68
CA TYR A 257 -12.06 16.50 17.82
C TYR A 257 -10.97 16.37 16.75
N GLY A 258 -10.72 17.44 15.98
CA GLY A 258 -9.75 17.46 14.90
C GLY A 258 -10.24 16.73 13.64
N LEU A 259 -9.30 16.46 12.73
CA LEU A 259 -9.58 15.74 11.50
C LEU A 259 -9.66 14.24 11.78
N ARG A 260 -10.88 13.72 11.83
CA ARG A 260 -11.12 12.27 12.01
C ARG A 260 -10.84 11.50 10.72
N PRO A 261 -10.55 10.18 10.80
CA PRO A 261 -10.21 9.35 9.64
C PRO A 261 -11.19 9.46 8.47
N ALA A 262 -12.51 9.46 8.74
CA ALA A 262 -13.52 9.57 7.69
C ALA A 262 -13.45 10.90 6.93
N VAL A 263 -13.21 12.00 7.64
CA VAL A 263 -13.04 13.33 7.03
C VAL A 263 -11.78 13.36 6.17
N VAL A 264 -10.67 12.78 6.65
CA VAL A 264 -9.43 12.71 5.87
C VAL A 264 -9.64 11.89 4.58
N VAL A 265 -10.32 10.74 4.65
CA VAL A 265 -10.66 9.93 3.46
C VAL A 265 -11.51 10.75 2.48
N ALA A 266 -12.50 11.51 2.95
CA ALA A 266 -13.32 12.38 2.11
C ALA A 266 -12.46 13.47 1.44
N LEU A 267 -11.63 14.16 2.20
CA LEU A 267 -10.76 15.23 1.67
C LEU A 267 -9.76 14.71 0.63
N VAL A 268 -9.12 13.56 0.89
CA VAL A 268 -8.20 12.94 -0.07
C VAL A 268 -8.95 12.51 -1.34
N GLY A 269 -10.13 11.90 -1.21
CA GLY A 269 -10.96 11.52 -2.34
C GLY A 269 -11.37 12.72 -3.19
N LEU A 270 -11.78 13.82 -2.57
CA LEU A 270 -12.07 15.10 -3.25
C LEU A 270 -10.82 15.67 -3.92
N GLY A 271 -9.67 15.63 -3.27
CA GLY A 271 -8.38 16.04 -3.84
C GLY A 271 -8.02 15.26 -5.10
N VAL A 272 -8.25 13.94 -5.10
CA VAL A 272 -8.06 13.07 -6.28
C VAL A 272 -8.99 13.48 -7.43
N ILE A 273 -10.26 13.82 -7.14
CA ILE A 273 -11.22 14.28 -8.14
C ILE A 273 -10.78 15.61 -8.74
N ILE A 274 -10.40 16.59 -7.90
CA ILE A 274 -9.89 17.88 -8.35
C ILE A 274 -8.64 17.70 -9.22
N ALA A 275 -7.67 16.93 -8.76
CA ALA A 275 -6.44 16.65 -9.51
C ALA A 275 -6.74 15.98 -10.87
N SER A 276 -7.74 15.08 -10.93
CA SER A 276 -8.16 14.44 -12.18
C SER A 276 -8.74 15.44 -13.17
N ARG A 277 -9.49 16.43 -12.69
CA ARG A 277 -10.06 17.50 -13.52
C ARG A 277 -9.00 18.46 -14.03
N LEU A 278 -8.13 18.94 -13.15
CA LEU A 278 -7.04 19.83 -13.53
C LEU A 278 -6.13 19.21 -14.60
N ARG A 279 -5.80 17.92 -14.47
CA ARG A 279 -5.00 17.22 -15.48
C ARG A 279 -5.71 17.06 -16.83
N ARG A 280 -7.02 16.90 -16.84
CA ARG A 280 -7.79 16.85 -18.09
C ARG A 280 -7.85 18.20 -18.78
N LEU A 281 -8.02 19.29 -18.03
CA LEU A 281 -8.00 20.65 -18.56
C LEU A 281 -6.63 21.05 -19.11
N GLY A 282 -5.53 20.69 -18.42
CA GLY A 282 -4.16 20.95 -18.88
C GLY A 282 -3.67 20.03 -20.02
N GLY A 283 -4.38 18.93 -20.29
CA GLY A 283 -4.03 17.92 -21.29
C GLY A 283 -4.70 18.06 -22.66
N ASP A 284 -5.64 18.99 -22.81
CA ASP A 284 -6.44 19.14 -24.03
C ASP A 284 -5.65 19.63 -25.27
N GLY A 285 -4.35 19.95 -25.11
CA GLY A 285 -3.42 20.25 -26.21
C GLY A 285 -2.72 19.03 -26.83
N ARG A 286 -2.85 17.83 -26.27
CA ARG A 286 -2.23 16.61 -26.80
C ARG A 286 -3.27 15.51 -26.98
N ARG A 287 -4.00 15.54 -28.11
CA ARG A 287 -4.85 14.43 -28.56
C ARG A 287 -4.01 13.12 -28.54
N PRO A 288 -4.48 12.04 -27.89
CA PRO A 288 -3.85 10.75 -28.07
C PRO A 288 -3.98 10.35 -29.54
N ARG A 289 -2.86 10.05 -30.20
CA ARG A 289 -2.88 9.38 -31.50
C ARG A 289 -3.71 8.10 -31.34
N ARG A 290 -4.87 8.04 -31.97
CA ARG A 290 -5.63 6.81 -32.16
C ARG A 290 -4.71 5.84 -32.90
N PHE A 291 -4.27 4.79 -32.25
CA PHE A 291 -3.73 3.64 -32.96
C PHE A 291 -4.89 3.05 -33.75
N ALA A 292 -4.81 3.14 -35.07
CA ALA A 292 -5.65 2.35 -35.96
C ALA A 292 -5.32 0.87 -35.75
N PRO A 293 -6.30 -0.02 -35.70
CA PRO A 293 -6.04 -1.45 -35.72
C PRO A 293 -5.50 -1.83 -37.10
N ALA A 294 -4.37 -2.54 -37.11
CA ALA A 294 -3.90 -3.30 -38.26
C ALA A 294 -4.44 -4.72 -38.16
#